data_484598c8a4327b4540abc3f53f63d729
#
_entry.id   484598c8a4327b4540abc3f53f63d729
#
_cell.length_a   1.000
_cell.length_b   1.000
_cell.length_c   1.000
_cell.angle_alpha   90.00
_cell.angle_beta   90.00
_cell.angle_gamma   90.00
#
_symmetry.space_group_name_H-M   'P 1'
#
loop_
_entity.id
_entity.type
_entity.pdbx_description
1 polymer ?
#
loop_
_entity_poly.entity_id
_entity_poly.type
_entity_poly.pdbx_seq_one_letter_code
_entity_poly.pdbx_strand_id
1 'polypeptide(L)'
;MVVIRLSRGGAKKRPFYHVTVADRREPRDGRFIDRLGFFNPIARGREERLRIDVEAVEGWVAKGAQVSPRVQKLIKEYQTGAEATAA
;
A
#
# COMPACT_ATOMS: atom_id res chain seq x y z
N MET A 1 11.53 13.82 -4.91
CA MET A 1 11.70 12.59 -4.12
C MET A 1 10.48 11.69 -4.32
N VAL A 2 10.71 10.43 -4.54
CA VAL A 2 9.64 9.44 -4.75
C VAL A 2 9.34 8.74 -3.43
N VAL A 3 8.04 8.63 -3.11
CA VAL A 3 7.60 7.96 -1.88
C VAL A 3 6.54 6.91 -2.21
N ILE A 4 6.52 5.86 -1.38
CA ILE A 4 5.48 4.83 -1.42
C ILE A 4 4.58 5.10 -0.23
N ARG A 5 3.32 5.39 -0.50
CA ARG A 5 2.37 5.83 0.53
C ARG A 5 0.96 5.36 0.19
N LEU A 6 0.04 5.54 1.14
CA LEU A 6 -1.37 5.26 0.91
C LEU A 6 -2.06 6.47 0.31
N SER A 7 -2.90 6.24 -0.70
CA SER A 7 -3.84 7.24 -1.18
C SER A 7 -5.25 6.71 -0.97
N ARG A 8 -6.17 7.60 -0.67
CA ARG A 8 -7.54 7.22 -0.38
C ARG A 8 -8.38 7.12 -1.64
N GLY A 9 -9.10 6.00 -1.77
CA GLY A 9 -10.14 5.82 -2.77
C GLY A 9 -11.44 5.41 -2.08
N GLY A 10 -12.41 4.96 -2.86
CA GLY A 10 -13.66 4.46 -2.35
C GLY A 10 -14.68 5.54 -1.97
N ALA A 11 -15.80 5.10 -1.39
CA ALA A 11 -16.90 5.97 -1.04
C ALA A 11 -16.66 6.69 0.30
N LYS A 12 -17.46 7.72 0.56
CA LYS A 12 -17.33 8.58 1.74
C LYS A 12 -17.31 7.83 3.06
N LYS A 13 -18.15 6.81 3.21
CA LYS A 13 -18.24 6.01 4.44
C LYS A 13 -17.57 4.64 4.32
N ARG A 14 -16.90 4.40 3.20
CA ARG A 14 -16.21 3.14 2.95
C ARG A 14 -14.77 3.42 2.51
N PRO A 15 -13.88 3.69 3.45
CA PRO A 15 -12.50 3.99 3.10
C PRO A 15 -11.84 2.78 2.44
N PHE A 16 -11.13 3.06 1.38
CA PHE A 16 -10.33 2.07 0.66
C PHE A 16 -9.05 2.77 0.25
N TYR A 17 -7.92 2.15 0.50
CA TYR A 17 -6.63 2.77 0.25
C TYR A 17 -5.86 2.01 -0.80
N HIS A 18 -5.15 2.75 -1.64
CA HIS A 18 -4.21 2.17 -2.60
C HIS A 18 -2.79 2.44 -2.10
N VAL A 19 -1.93 1.44 -2.24
CA VAL A 19 -0.49 1.63 -2.01
C VAL A 19 0.08 2.18 -3.31
N THR A 20 0.49 3.44 -3.30
CA THR A 20 0.93 4.14 -4.51
C THR A 20 2.35 4.62 -4.40
N VAL A 21 3.00 4.72 -5.57
CA VAL A 21 4.31 5.36 -5.72
C VAL A 21 4.05 6.72 -6.34
N ALA A 22 4.51 7.78 -5.69
CA ALA A 22 4.26 9.13 -6.17
C ALA A 22 5.42 10.07 -5.82
N ASP A 23 5.47 11.22 -6.50
CA ASP A 23 6.36 12.29 -6.10
C ASP A 23 5.84 12.86 -4.78
N ARG A 24 6.74 13.06 -3.82
CA ARG A 24 6.41 13.58 -2.50
C ARG A 24 5.63 14.90 -2.55
N ARG A 25 5.86 15.71 -3.59
CA ARG A 25 5.21 17.00 -3.75
C ARG A 25 3.75 16.89 -4.19
N GLU A 26 3.35 15.76 -4.76
CA GLU A 26 1.97 15.54 -5.16
C GLU A 26 1.07 15.36 -3.94
N PRO A 27 -0.18 15.85 -3.98
CA PRO A 27 -1.16 15.58 -2.91
C PRO A 27 -1.37 14.08 -2.74
N ARG A 28 -1.68 13.67 -1.50
CA ARG A 28 -1.86 12.27 -1.15
C ARG A 28 -2.81 11.53 -2.12
N ASP A 29 -3.91 12.17 -2.52
CA ASP A 29 -4.91 11.58 -3.41
C ASP A 29 -4.79 12.10 -4.84
N GLY A 30 -3.65 12.72 -5.19
CA GLY A 30 -3.38 13.23 -6.52
C GLY A 30 -2.72 12.20 -7.43
N ARG A 31 -1.91 12.70 -8.36
CA ARG A 31 -1.24 11.83 -9.33
C ARG A 31 -0.24 10.90 -8.67
N PHE A 32 -0.14 9.70 -9.22
CA PHE A 32 0.85 8.72 -8.78
C PHE A 32 1.53 8.07 -9.99
N ILE A 33 2.71 7.51 -9.75
CA ILE A 33 3.51 6.87 -10.81
C ILE A 33 3.08 5.43 -11.03
N ASP A 34 2.83 4.70 -9.93
CA ASP A 34 2.48 3.29 -9.98
C ASP A 34 1.65 2.91 -8.75
N ARG A 35 0.89 1.84 -8.88
CA ARG A 35 0.08 1.30 -7.80
C ARG A 35 0.57 -0.10 -7.47
N LEU A 36 0.94 -0.31 -6.21
CA LEU A 36 1.59 -1.54 -5.75
C LEU A 36 0.68 -2.44 -4.92
N GLY A 37 -0.54 -2.02 -4.66
CA GLY A 37 -1.46 -2.82 -3.87
C GLY A 37 -2.60 -2.00 -3.29
N PHE A 38 -3.29 -2.60 -2.33
CA PHE A 38 -4.41 -1.93 -1.68
C PHE A 38 -4.55 -2.36 -0.22
N PHE A 39 -5.26 -1.54 0.55
CA PHE A 39 -5.64 -1.83 1.93
C PHE A 39 -7.11 -1.49 2.12
N ASN A 40 -7.90 -2.50 2.47
CA ASN A 40 -9.33 -2.36 2.74
C ASN A 40 -9.58 -2.61 4.23
N PRO A 41 -9.62 -1.55 5.07
CA PRO A 41 -9.74 -1.72 6.52
C PRO A 41 -11.10 -2.24 6.97
N ILE A 42 -12.10 -2.20 6.09
CA ILE A 42 -13.46 -2.67 6.40
C ILE A 42 -13.81 -3.96 5.65
N ALA A 43 -12.82 -4.68 5.16
CA ALA A 43 -13.05 -5.96 4.50
C ALA A 43 -13.78 -6.93 5.43
N ARG A 44 -14.76 -7.64 4.89
CA ARG A 44 -15.57 -8.61 5.63
C ARG A 44 -15.67 -9.92 4.86
N GLY A 45 -15.76 -11.02 5.60
CA GLY A 45 -15.93 -12.34 5.01
C GLY A 45 -14.77 -12.73 4.13
N ARG A 46 -15.04 -12.96 2.84
CA ARG A 46 -14.01 -13.37 1.88
C ARG A 46 -13.30 -12.22 1.21
N GLU A 47 -13.64 -10.99 1.55
CA GLU A 47 -12.98 -9.84 0.96
C GLU A 47 -11.50 -9.80 1.39
N GLU A 48 -10.64 -9.47 0.45
CA GLU A 48 -9.22 -9.35 0.74
C GLU A 48 -8.96 -8.01 1.43
N ARG A 49 -8.37 -8.07 2.62
CA ARG A 49 -8.11 -6.88 3.43
C ARG A 49 -6.86 -6.12 2.96
N LEU A 50 -5.85 -6.84 2.55
CA LEU A 50 -4.55 -6.26 2.25
C LEU A 50 -3.84 -7.07 1.17
N ARG A 51 -3.31 -6.36 0.19
CA ARG A 51 -2.46 -6.97 -0.83
C ARG A 51 -1.37 -5.98 -1.19
N ILE A 52 -0.12 -6.41 -1.17
CA ILE A 52 1.03 -5.58 -1.53
C ILE A 52 1.98 -6.38 -2.40
N ASP A 53 2.38 -5.79 -3.52
CA ASP A 53 3.44 -6.35 -4.36
C ASP A 53 4.79 -6.01 -3.74
N VAL A 54 5.27 -6.86 -2.86
CA VAL A 54 6.49 -6.63 -2.10
C VAL A 54 7.71 -6.53 -3.02
N GLU A 55 7.76 -7.32 -4.09
CA GLU A 55 8.86 -7.25 -5.04
C GLU A 55 8.94 -5.89 -5.71
N ALA A 56 7.79 -5.34 -6.09
CA ALA A 56 7.74 -4.01 -6.69
C ALA A 56 8.16 -2.94 -5.69
N VAL A 57 7.74 -3.07 -4.42
CA VAL A 57 8.18 -2.15 -3.35
C VAL A 57 9.71 -2.18 -3.23
N GLU A 58 10.30 -3.37 -3.17
CA GLU A 58 11.74 -3.52 -3.07
C GLU A 58 12.45 -2.91 -4.28
N GLY A 59 11.91 -3.09 -5.47
CA GLY A 59 12.44 -2.48 -6.68
C GLY A 59 12.47 -0.96 -6.62
N TRP A 60 11.41 -0.35 -6.13
CA TRP A 60 11.36 1.10 -5.98
C TRP A 60 12.30 1.60 -4.89
N VAL A 61 12.40 0.87 -3.77
CA VAL A 61 13.34 1.21 -2.69
C VAL A 61 14.78 1.16 -3.19
N ALA A 62 15.10 0.17 -4.01
CA ALA A 62 16.43 0.07 -4.62
C ALA A 62 16.76 1.27 -5.51
N LYS A 63 15.74 1.93 -6.05
CA LYS A 63 15.90 3.15 -6.86
C LYS A 63 15.88 4.43 -6.01
N GLY A 64 15.81 4.31 -4.70
CA GLY A 64 15.84 5.45 -3.79
C GLY A 64 14.50 5.92 -3.27
N ALA A 65 13.41 5.21 -3.56
CA ALA A 65 12.10 5.58 -3.02
C ALA A 65 12.04 5.38 -1.51
N GLN A 66 11.34 6.25 -0.82
CA GLN A 66 11.10 6.12 0.61
C GLN A 66 9.72 5.52 0.85
N VAL A 67 9.62 4.67 1.87
CA VAL A 67 8.37 4.02 2.24
C VAL A 67 7.81 4.73 3.47
N SER A 68 6.55 5.15 3.43
CA SER A 68 5.93 5.80 4.58
C SER A 68 5.83 4.83 5.76
N PRO A 69 5.85 5.33 7.01
CA PRO A 69 5.72 4.46 8.18
C PRO A 69 4.47 3.60 8.16
N ARG A 70 3.35 4.15 7.68
CA ARG A 70 2.10 3.39 7.58
C ARG A 70 2.22 2.22 6.63
N VAL A 71 2.83 2.44 5.46
CA VAL A 71 3.03 1.37 4.47
C VAL A 71 4.02 0.34 4.98
N GLN A 72 5.10 0.77 5.68
CA GLN A 72 6.04 -0.17 6.29
C GLN A 72 5.33 -1.13 7.24
N LYS A 73 4.43 -0.60 8.06
CA LYS A 73 3.65 -1.41 8.99
C LYS A 73 2.74 -2.38 8.26
N LEU A 74 2.09 -1.94 7.19
CA LEU A 74 1.22 -2.80 6.40
C LEU A 74 1.99 -3.90 5.67
N ILE A 75 3.18 -3.59 5.16
CA ILE A 75 4.05 -4.59 4.53
C ILE A 75 4.39 -5.68 5.53
N LYS A 76 4.75 -5.30 6.75
CA LYS A 76 5.07 -6.25 7.80
C LYS A 76 3.88 -7.13 8.15
N GLU A 77 2.69 -6.55 8.28
CA GLU A 77 1.46 -7.30 8.52
C GLU A 77 1.17 -8.28 7.38
N TYR A 78 1.34 -7.84 6.15
CA TYR A 78 1.09 -8.66 4.98
C TYR A 78 2.02 -9.87 4.93
N GLN A 79 3.30 -9.66 5.17
CA GLN A 79 4.28 -10.73 5.18
C GLN A 79 4.00 -11.73 6.29
N THR A 80 3.69 -11.25 7.49
CA THR A 80 3.35 -12.10 8.63
C THR A 80 2.07 -12.89 8.37
N GLY A 81 1.05 -12.23 7.81
CA GLY A 81 -0.21 -12.90 7.46
C GLY A 81 -0.03 -13.96 6.39
N ALA A 82 0.80 -13.71 5.38
CA ALA A 82 1.09 -14.67 4.34
C ALA A 82 1.80 -15.90 4.92
N GLU A 83 2.74 -15.70 5.84
CA GLU A 83 3.42 -16.79 6.52
C GLU A 83 2.45 -17.62 7.36
N ALA A 84 1.58 -16.96 8.11
CA ALA A 84 0.58 -17.63 8.92
C ALA A 84 -0.40 -18.42 8.06
N THR A 85 -0.76 -17.91 6.89
CA THR A 85 -1.65 -18.60 5.96
C THR A 85 -0.97 -19.80 5.34
N ALA A 86 0.32 -19.69 5.07
CA ALA A 86 1.09 -20.79 4.48
C ALA A 86 1.33 -21.94 5.47
N ALA A 87 1.31 -21.64 6.73
CA ALA A 87 1.47 -22.65 7.77
C ALA A 87 0.16 -23.40 8.03
#